data_71ba1a0a78d279f7b9a4a790fa8174db
#
_entry.id   71ba1a0a78d279f7b9a4a790fa8174db
#
_cell.length_a   1.000
_cell.length_b   1.000
_cell.length_c   1.000
_cell.angle_alpha   90.00
_cell.angle_beta   90.00
_cell.angle_gamma   90.00
#
_symmetry.space_group_name_H-M   'P 1'
#
loop_
_entity.id
_entity.type
_entity.pdbx_description
1 polymer ?
#
loop_
_entity_poly.entity_id
_entity_poly.type
_entity_poly.pdbx_seq_one_letter_code
_entity_poly.pdbx_strand_id
1 'polypeptide(L)'
;NYLGIYKKNMNLRVKDVATRLNISEKTVYKWLRDGLLPARRIGKTWIITEEALHSVSTPANLISQSNAIGSQSYPLITSNVELTTDYLKTSPTHSDGETLKKFIDILAGATQQGLNKVLGPRSSDQSTIENIAASLDTAEGEILLQGIGLREFFGEKRYTTILRQMSSDDRPVQVRAILVNPVSEFARARAVAEDGLQFDDEGRFKSGPLYNDSWRSLNVIADLKKQSELRTRFGIDVRFVDHWPSVYMVMTTKSVFVETYHFGKPDSALDGSSIDGLVPMFHFESSSSYAQILRQHFNYIWSGSNPHIKTFSLGEIAEAMQVTF
;
A
#
# COMPACT_ATOMS: atom_id res chain seq x y z
N ASN A 1 28.87 58.34 3.47
CA ASN A 1 29.40 57.21 2.69
C ASN A 1 28.71 55.91 3.11
N TYR A 2 27.57 55.63 2.50
CA TYR A 2 26.90 54.32 2.57
C TYR A 2 27.22 53.57 1.31
N LEU A 3 28.17 52.66 1.36
CA LEU A 3 28.38 51.65 0.32
C LEU A 3 27.44 50.47 0.63
N GLY A 4 26.24 50.48 0.03
CA GLY A 4 25.36 49.31 -0.02
C GLY A 4 25.97 48.24 -0.88
N ILE A 5 26.44 47.15 -0.28
CA ILE A 5 26.87 45.94 -0.97
C ILE A 5 25.61 45.26 -1.52
N TYR A 6 25.34 45.46 -2.82
CA TYR A 6 24.37 44.63 -3.55
C TYR A 6 24.89 43.18 -3.60
N LYS A 7 24.38 42.32 -2.72
CA LYS A 7 24.56 40.88 -2.86
C LYS A 7 23.89 40.48 -4.17
N LYS A 8 24.70 40.13 -5.16
CA LYS A 8 24.28 39.65 -6.45
C LYS A 8 23.64 38.26 -6.21
N ASN A 9 22.31 38.16 -6.24
CA ASN A 9 21.61 36.90 -6.16
C ASN A 9 22.05 36.03 -7.35
N MET A 10 22.99 35.11 -7.13
CA MET A 10 23.42 34.18 -8.15
C MET A 10 22.40 33.05 -8.27
N ASN A 11 21.86 32.88 -9.47
CA ASN A 11 21.03 31.76 -9.85
C ASN A 11 21.92 30.55 -10.19
N LEU A 12 21.75 29.48 -9.45
CA LEU A 12 22.49 28.22 -9.61
C LEU A 12 21.67 27.23 -10.43
N ARG A 13 22.35 26.47 -11.26
CA ARG A 13 21.78 25.30 -11.96
C ARG A 13 22.04 24.03 -11.16
N VAL A 14 21.33 22.97 -11.46
CA VAL A 14 21.48 21.65 -10.80
C VAL A 14 22.95 21.20 -10.76
N LYS A 15 23.70 21.36 -11.85
CA LYS A 15 25.11 21.03 -11.91
C LYS A 15 25.98 21.83 -10.94
N ASP A 16 25.67 23.13 -10.77
CA ASP A 16 26.43 24.01 -9.88
C ASP A 16 26.22 23.60 -8.42
N VAL A 17 24.97 23.23 -8.06
CA VAL A 17 24.62 22.73 -6.74
C VAL A 17 25.28 21.38 -6.47
N ALA A 18 25.23 20.44 -7.45
CA ALA A 18 25.86 19.14 -7.34
C ALA A 18 27.36 19.26 -7.05
N THR A 19 28.04 20.14 -7.79
CA THR A 19 29.47 20.41 -7.61
C THR A 19 29.77 21.03 -6.24
N ARG A 20 29.00 22.04 -5.82
CA ARG A 20 29.20 22.72 -4.54
C ARG A 20 29.00 21.84 -3.32
N LEU A 21 28.01 20.93 -3.40
CA LEU A 21 27.67 20.03 -2.30
C LEU A 21 28.41 18.68 -2.38
N ASN A 22 29.22 18.47 -3.41
CA ASN A 22 29.94 17.21 -3.70
C ASN A 22 29.01 15.99 -3.73
N ILE A 23 27.86 16.13 -4.44
CA ILE A 23 26.86 15.08 -4.60
C ILE A 23 26.52 14.89 -6.10
N SER A 24 25.81 13.82 -6.43
CA SER A 24 25.38 13.59 -7.80
C SER A 24 24.25 14.52 -8.24
N GLU A 25 24.20 14.89 -9.53
CA GLU A 25 23.08 15.66 -10.07
C GLU A 25 21.74 14.91 -9.87
N LYS A 26 21.76 13.59 -9.91
CA LYS A 26 20.59 12.74 -9.62
C LYS A 26 20.07 12.97 -8.21
N THR A 27 20.94 13.15 -7.24
CA THR A 27 20.57 13.49 -5.84
C THR A 27 19.95 14.87 -5.77
N VAL A 28 20.51 15.87 -6.47
CA VAL A 28 19.94 17.22 -6.53
C VAL A 28 18.55 17.21 -7.17
N TYR A 29 18.37 16.48 -8.28
CA TYR A 29 17.06 16.32 -8.91
C TYR A 29 16.04 15.63 -7.96
N LYS A 30 16.49 14.67 -7.18
CA LYS A 30 15.66 14.04 -6.15
C LYS A 30 15.21 15.08 -5.11
N TRP A 31 16.13 15.89 -4.57
CA TRP A 31 15.82 16.92 -3.58
C TRP A 31 14.88 18.02 -4.10
N LEU A 32 15.03 18.41 -5.38
CA LEU A 32 14.15 19.36 -6.05
C LEU A 32 12.73 18.80 -6.19
N ARG A 33 12.62 17.52 -6.54
CA ARG A 33 11.35 16.84 -6.67
C ARG A 33 10.68 16.61 -5.33
N ASP A 34 11.46 16.24 -4.31
CA ASP A 34 10.99 15.96 -2.97
C ASP A 34 10.74 17.27 -2.16
N GLY A 35 10.91 18.45 -2.78
CA GLY A 35 10.69 19.75 -2.14
C GLY A 35 11.72 20.12 -1.06
N LEU A 36 12.80 19.34 -0.91
CA LEU A 36 13.84 19.54 0.09
C LEU A 36 14.78 20.70 -0.26
N LEU A 37 14.87 21.06 -1.53
CA LEU A 37 15.65 22.19 -2.02
C LEU A 37 14.72 23.17 -2.72
N PRO A 38 14.42 24.34 -2.13
CA PRO A 38 13.57 25.36 -2.75
C PRO A 38 14.13 25.83 -4.07
N ALA A 39 13.35 25.76 -5.14
CA ALA A 39 13.77 26.19 -6.45
C ALA A 39 12.58 26.57 -7.33
N ARG A 40 12.85 27.37 -8.37
CA ARG A 40 11.87 27.76 -9.37
C ARG A 40 12.15 27.03 -10.67
N ARG A 41 11.12 26.42 -11.29
CA ARG A 41 11.26 25.81 -12.60
C ARG A 41 10.88 26.81 -13.69
N ILE A 42 11.78 27.01 -14.67
CA ILE A 42 11.53 27.83 -15.85
C ILE A 42 11.71 26.93 -17.08
N GLY A 43 10.62 26.56 -17.71
CA GLY A 43 10.62 25.58 -18.80
C GLY A 43 11.14 24.22 -18.33
N LYS A 44 12.23 23.74 -18.95
CA LYS A 44 12.89 22.47 -18.58
C LYS A 44 14.02 22.63 -17.54
N THR A 45 14.32 23.86 -17.10
CA THR A 45 15.47 24.17 -16.27
C THR A 45 15.05 24.55 -14.84
N TRP A 46 15.71 23.97 -13.85
CA TRP A 46 15.60 24.39 -12.46
C TRP A 46 16.55 25.53 -12.16
N ILE A 47 16.06 26.55 -11.46
CA ILE A 47 16.84 27.70 -10.97
C ILE A 47 16.76 27.69 -9.45
N ILE A 48 17.94 27.62 -8.83
CA ILE A 48 18.13 27.54 -7.38
C ILE A 48 18.82 28.81 -6.95
N THR A 49 18.29 29.52 -5.95
CA THR A 49 18.98 30.71 -5.43
C THR A 49 20.04 30.29 -4.41
N GLU A 50 21.04 31.14 -4.23
CA GLU A 50 22.10 30.90 -3.25
C GLU A 50 21.56 30.88 -1.83
N GLU A 51 20.53 31.69 -1.54
CA GLU A 51 19.82 31.64 -0.26
C GLU A 51 19.12 30.30 -0.02
N ALA A 52 18.50 29.73 -1.05
CA ALA A 52 17.89 28.40 -0.97
C ALA A 52 18.93 27.32 -0.65
N LEU A 53 20.15 27.46 -1.17
CA LEU A 53 21.24 26.53 -0.87
C LEU A 53 21.75 26.70 0.58
N HIS A 54 21.79 27.92 1.09
CA HIS A 54 22.18 28.19 2.48
C HIS A 54 21.10 27.80 3.51
N SER A 55 19.82 27.80 3.13
CA SER A 55 18.74 27.32 3.99
C SER A 55 18.78 25.80 4.19
N VAL A 56 19.45 25.10 3.30
CA VAL A 56 19.75 23.68 3.40
C VAL A 56 21.09 23.50 4.11
N SER A 57 21.12 23.69 5.42
CA SER A 57 22.34 23.62 6.22
C SER A 57 22.87 22.20 6.32
N THR A 58 23.92 21.92 5.57
CA THR A 58 24.78 20.72 5.51
C THR A 58 24.13 19.43 4.96
N PRO A 59 24.91 18.60 4.22
CA PRO A 59 24.45 17.31 3.71
C PRO A 59 23.88 16.35 4.75
N ALA A 60 24.33 16.46 6.00
CA ALA A 60 23.82 15.67 7.12
C ALA A 60 22.35 16.01 7.47
N ASN A 61 21.96 17.27 7.41
CA ASN A 61 20.58 17.69 7.71
C ASN A 61 19.62 17.35 6.56
N LEU A 62 20.09 17.35 5.31
CA LEU A 62 19.30 16.93 4.16
C LEU A 62 19.07 15.42 4.15
N ILE A 63 20.09 14.65 4.51
CA ILE A 63 19.95 13.19 4.63
C ILE A 63 19.00 12.86 5.81
N SER A 64 19.10 13.60 6.91
CA SER A 64 18.18 13.44 8.06
C SER A 64 16.75 13.86 7.70
N GLN A 65 16.55 14.92 6.93
CA GLN A 65 15.24 15.36 6.48
C GLN A 65 14.66 14.43 5.38
N SER A 66 15.48 13.92 4.47
CA SER A 66 15.01 12.94 3.49
C SER A 66 14.62 11.61 4.14
N ASN A 67 15.33 11.19 5.18
CA ASN A 67 14.96 10.03 6.01
C ASN A 67 13.74 10.33 6.88
N ALA A 68 13.52 11.58 7.31
CA ALA A 68 12.35 11.99 8.07
C ALA A 68 11.07 12.07 7.20
N ILE A 69 11.18 12.37 5.91
CA ILE A 69 10.05 12.40 4.99
C ILE A 69 9.78 10.99 4.39
N GLY A 70 10.83 10.16 4.26
CA GLY A 70 10.71 8.76 3.80
C GLY A 70 10.43 7.75 4.91
N SER A 71 10.59 8.12 6.15
CA SER A 71 10.33 7.34 7.34
C SER A 71 9.69 8.23 8.42
N GLN A 72 8.51 8.79 8.15
CA GLN A 72 7.57 8.93 9.26
C GLN A 72 7.13 7.51 9.61
N SER A 73 8.01 6.79 10.31
CA SER A 73 7.57 5.73 11.19
C SER A 73 6.65 6.40 12.21
N TYR A 74 5.34 6.32 11.96
CA TYR A 74 4.40 6.58 13.04
C TYR A 74 4.86 5.73 14.22
N PRO A 75 4.97 6.29 15.43
CA PRO A 75 5.43 5.52 16.56
C PRO A 75 4.56 4.27 16.66
N LEU A 76 5.17 3.10 16.57
CA LEU A 76 4.53 1.82 16.83
C LEU A 76 3.93 1.92 18.22
N ILE A 77 2.61 2.07 18.29
CA ILE A 77 1.89 1.94 19.55
C ILE A 77 1.81 0.42 19.79
N THR A 78 2.90 -0.13 20.34
CA THR A 78 2.84 -1.47 20.89
C THR A 78 1.95 -1.43 22.13
N SER A 79 1.21 -2.50 22.38
CA SER A 79 0.33 -2.68 23.54
C SER A 79 1.03 -2.58 24.91
N ASN A 80 2.34 -2.39 24.94
CA ASN A 80 3.11 -1.95 26.08
C ASN A 80 3.53 -0.50 25.83
N VAL A 81 2.68 0.43 26.22
CA VAL A 81 3.03 1.85 26.26
C VAL A 81 3.99 2.05 27.43
N GLU A 82 5.27 1.77 27.22
CA GLU A 82 6.29 2.51 27.92
C GLU A 82 6.29 3.93 27.34
N LEU A 83 5.45 4.78 27.92
CA LEU A 83 5.57 6.23 27.78
C LEU A 83 6.99 6.58 28.21
N THR A 84 7.89 6.77 27.25
CA THR A 84 9.21 7.28 27.53
C THR A 84 9.01 8.66 28.17
N THR A 85 9.38 8.74 29.44
CA THR A 85 9.22 9.90 30.33
C THR A 85 9.92 11.17 29.87
N ASP A 86 10.59 11.17 28.73
CA ASP A 86 11.28 12.34 28.19
C ASP A 86 10.35 13.37 27.52
N TYR A 87 9.15 12.97 27.07
CA TYR A 87 8.14 13.91 26.58
C TYR A 87 7.42 14.69 27.70
N LEU A 88 7.53 14.23 28.95
CA LEU A 88 6.85 14.84 30.10
C LEU A 88 7.72 15.88 30.85
N LYS A 89 8.94 16.15 30.40
CA LYS A 89 9.86 17.08 31.08
C LYS A 89 9.68 18.56 30.70
N THR A 90 8.90 18.87 29.67
CA THR A 90 8.46 20.23 29.40
C THR A 90 7.12 20.43 30.08
N SER A 91 7.03 21.35 31.05
CA SER A 91 5.75 21.67 31.72
C SER A 91 4.69 21.97 30.67
N PRO A 92 3.60 21.15 30.60
CA PRO A 92 2.57 21.34 29.58
C PRO A 92 1.89 22.71 29.81
N THR A 93 1.86 23.52 28.77
CA THR A 93 0.94 24.66 28.74
C THR A 93 -0.50 24.15 28.72
N HIS A 94 -1.48 24.92 29.12
CA HIS A 94 -2.90 24.48 29.21
C HIS A 94 -3.45 23.88 27.90
N SER A 95 -2.87 24.24 26.75
CA SER A 95 -3.22 23.70 25.42
C SER A 95 -2.73 22.26 25.22
N ASP A 96 -1.60 21.89 25.83
CA ASP A 96 -0.98 20.57 25.66
C ASP A 96 -1.78 19.47 26.38
N GLY A 97 -2.36 19.78 27.53
CA GLY A 97 -3.21 18.85 28.29
C GLY A 97 -4.51 18.49 27.57
N GLU A 98 -5.14 19.44 26.90
CA GLU A 98 -6.37 19.20 26.13
C GLU A 98 -6.05 18.37 24.86
N THR A 99 -4.96 18.67 24.19
CA THR A 99 -4.49 17.92 23.03
C THR A 99 -4.16 16.47 23.40
N LEU A 100 -3.44 16.27 24.51
CA LEU A 100 -3.13 14.93 25.02
C LEU A 100 -4.39 14.16 25.41
N LYS A 101 -5.37 14.81 26.06
CA LYS A 101 -6.64 14.16 26.38
C LYS A 101 -7.40 13.72 25.12
N LYS A 102 -7.53 14.60 24.12
CA LYS A 102 -8.15 14.25 22.83
C LYS A 102 -7.44 13.07 22.16
N PHE A 103 -6.11 13.05 22.20
CA PHE A 103 -5.32 11.95 21.65
C PHE A 103 -5.60 10.63 22.37
N ILE A 104 -5.63 10.65 23.71
CA ILE A 104 -5.96 9.46 24.53
C ILE A 104 -7.38 8.98 24.24
N ASP A 105 -8.37 9.90 24.13
CA ASP A 105 -9.76 9.55 23.82
C ASP A 105 -9.90 8.89 22.44
N ILE A 106 -9.16 9.38 21.43
CA ILE A 106 -9.10 8.78 20.08
C ILE A 106 -8.51 7.37 20.14
N LEU A 107 -7.38 7.20 20.83
CA LEU A 107 -6.74 5.89 20.99
C LEU A 107 -7.62 4.89 21.72
N ALA A 108 -8.26 5.32 22.81
CA ALA A 108 -9.19 4.48 23.57
C ALA A 108 -10.36 4.04 22.70
N GLY A 109 -10.95 4.95 21.93
CA GLY A 109 -12.02 4.64 20.99
C GLY A 109 -11.59 3.66 19.90
N ALA A 110 -10.42 3.87 19.31
CA ALA A 110 -9.87 2.98 18.29
C ALA A 110 -9.60 1.56 18.84
N THR A 111 -9.03 1.48 20.03
CA THR A 111 -8.75 0.19 20.69
C THR A 111 -10.05 -0.55 21.06
N GLN A 112 -11.09 0.16 21.47
CA GLN A 112 -12.42 -0.45 21.73
C GLN A 112 -13.03 -1.08 20.47
N GLN A 113 -12.69 -0.54 19.26
CA GLN A 113 -13.08 -1.12 18.00
C GLN A 113 -12.15 -2.24 17.54
N GLY A 114 -11.15 -2.61 18.35
CA GLY A 114 -10.18 -3.67 18.07
C GLY A 114 -9.05 -3.27 17.11
N LEU A 115 -8.84 -1.96 16.91
CA LEU A 115 -7.69 -1.48 16.14
C LEU A 115 -6.42 -1.65 16.97
N ASN A 116 -5.51 -2.51 16.49
CA ASN A 116 -4.24 -2.79 17.14
C ASN A 116 -3.11 -1.91 16.64
N LYS A 117 -3.08 -1.66 15.32
CA LYS A 117 -2.01 -0.89 14.68
C LYS A 117 -2.53 -0.12 13.48
N VAL A 118 -1.91 1.02 13.24
CA VAL A 118 -1.91 1.69 11.94
C VAL A 118 -0.51 1.50 11.36
N LEU A 119 -0.44 0.85 10.22
CA LEU A 119 0.80 0.47 9.54
C LEU A 119 0.98 1.34 8.29
N GLY A 120 2.19 1.40 7.78
CA GLY A 120 2.46 2.06 6.51
C GLY A 120 1.85 1.32 5.30
N PRO A 121 2.01 1.88 4.10
CA PRO A 121 1.46 1.28 2.88
C PRO A 121 2.03 -0.12 2.60
N ARG A 122 1.17 -1.09 2.30
CA ARG A 122 1.54 -2.49 2.05
C ARG A 122 2.54 -2.71 0.92
N SER A 123 2.63 -1.77 -0.02
CA SER A 123 3.54 -1.86 -1.17
C SER A 123 4.98 -1.48 -0.84
N SER A 124 5.21 -0.67 0.20
CA SER A 124 6.50 -0.05 0.51
C SER A 124 6.94 -0.17 1.96
N ASP A 125 6.01 -0.35 2.90
CA ASP A 125 6.35 -0.44 4.32
C ASP A 125 6.74 -1.87 4.71
N GLN A 126 8.00 -2.04 5.10
CA GLN A 126 8.55 -3.34 5.48
C GLN A 126 7.86 -3.92 6.73
N SER A 127 7.47 -3.06 7.68
CA SER A 127 6.75 -3.48 8.89
C SER A 127 5.38 -4.08 8.55
N THR A 128 4.64 -3.47 7.62
CA THR A 128 3.37 -4.00 7.12
C THR A 128 3.54 -5.36 6.48
N ILE A 129 4.54 -5.49 5.60
CA ILE A 129 4.86 -6.75 4.91
C ILE A 129 5.18 -7.85 5.92
N GLU A 130 5.97 -7.55 6.95
CA GLU A 130 6.36 -8.53 7.98
C GLU A 130 5.22 -8.91 8.91
N ASN A 131 4.36 -7.95 9.31
CA ASN A 131 3.19 -8.23 10.12
C ASN A 131 2.20 -9.17 9.40
N ILE A 132 1.93 -8.92 8.11
CA ILE A 132 1.08 -9.81 7.30
C ILE A 132 1.72 -11.18 7.17
N ALA A 133 3.03 -11.26 6.81
CA ALA A 133 3.74 -12.53 6.68
C ALA A 133 3.70 -13.35 7.97
N ALA A 134 4.00 -12.75 9.13
CA ALA A 134 3.95 -13.40 10.41
C ALA A 134 2.55 -13.93 10.78
N SER A 135 1.50 -13.16 10.43
CA SER A 135 0.11 -13.60 10.61
C SER A 135 -0.23 -14.81 9.73
N LEU A 136 0.24 -14.84 8.50
CA LEU A 136 0.07 -15.96 7.58
C LEU A 136 0.88 -17.19 8.05
N ASP A 137 2.14 -17.01 8.43
CA ASP A 137 2.99 -18.10 8.89
C ASP A 137 2.43 -18.86 10.09
N THR A 138 1.66 -18.18 10.93
CA THR A 138 1.01 -18.78 12.11
C THR A 138 -0.48 -19.07 11.91
N ALA A 139 -1.01 -18.89 10.68
CA ALA A 139 -2.42 -19.10 10.42
C ALA A 139 -2.80 -20.58 10.46
N GLU A 140 -3.95 -20.84 11.06
CA GLU A 140 -4.66 -22.13 11.06
C GLU A 140 -6.15 -21.87 10.77
N GLY A 141 -6.83 -22.87 10.22
CA GLY A 141 -8.26 -22.77 9.90
C GLY A 141 -8.48 -21.96 8.63
N GLU A 142 -9.01 -20.76 8.70
CA GLU A 142 -9.44 -19.99 7.54
C GLU A 142 -8.58 -18.76 7.29
N ILE A 143 -8.22 -18.56 6.01
CA ILE A 143 -7.64 -17.32 5.49
C ILE A 143 -8.60 -16.74 4.45
N LEU A 144 -9.03 -15.49 4.65
CA LEU A 144 -9.86 -14.75 3.70
C LEU A 144 -9.02 -13.64 3.06
N LEU A 145 -9.02 -13.61 1.74
CA LEU A 145 -8.32 -12.63 0.93
C LEU A 145 -9.32 -11.90 0.04
N GLN A 146 -9.29 -10.58 0.04
CA GLN A 146 -10.12 -9.77 -0.86
C GLN A 146 -9.29 -8.65 -1.47
N GLY A 147 -9.40 -8.49 -2.78
CA GLY A 147 -8.69 -7.45 -3.48
C GLY A 147 -8.92 -7.45 -4.98
N ILE A 148 -8.22 -6.56 -5.67
CA ILE A 148 -8.36 -6.45 -7.13
C ILE A 148 -7.65 -7.62 -7.80
N GLY A 149 -6.33 -7.71 -7.67
CA GLY A 149 -5.53 -8.78 -8.30
C GLY A 149 -4.71 -9.59 -7.30
N LEU A 150 -4.61 -9.16 -6.04
CA LEU A 150 -3.85 -9.83 -4.96
C LEU A 150 -2.45 -10.30 -5.41
N ARG A 151 -1.73 -9.44 -6.12
CA ARG A 151 -0.41 -9.77 -6.71
C ARG A 151 0.62 -10.26 -5.69
N GLU A 152 0.53 -9.81 -4.45
CA GLU A 152 1.42 -10.24 -3.36
C GLU A 152 1.21 -11.72 -3.01
N PHE A 153 0.01 -12.24 -3.26
CA PHE A 153 -0.37 -13.63 -3.02
C PHE A 153 -0.24 -14.52 -4.24
N PHE A 154 -0.54 -13.98 -5.43
CA PHE A 154 -0.65 -14.75 -6.66
C PHE A 154 0.30 -14.28 -7.78
N GLY A 155 1.25 -13.38 -7.47
CA GLY A 155 2.17 -12.81 -8.44
C GLY A 155 3.63 -13.24 -8.26
N GLU A 156 3.90 -14.45 -7.78
CA GLU A 156 5.26 -14.97 -7.53
C GLU A 156 6.06 -14.11 -6.54
N LYS A 157 5.40 -13.63 -5.49
CA LYS A 157 5.99 -12.81 -4.43
C LYS A 157 6.04 -13.55 -3.08
N ARG A 158 6.40 -12.81 -2.02
CA ARG A 158 6.61 -13.36 -0.69
C ARG A 158 5.44 -14.18 -0.15
N TYR A 159 4.20 -13.68 -0.27
CA TYR A 159 3.03 -14.39 0.25
C TYR A 159 2.66 -15.59 -0.61
N THR A 160 2.98 -15.58 -1.91
CA THR A 160 2.89 -16.76 -2.78
C THR A 160 3.75 -17.90 -2.24
N THR A 161 4.98 -17.59 -1.82
CA THR A 161 5.88 -18.59 -1.23
C THR A 161 5.30 -19.18 0.06
N ILE A 162 4.71 -18.35 0.92
CA ILE A 162 4.04 -18.81 2.15
C ILE A 162 2.87 -19.75 1.83
N LEU A 163 2.01 -19.38 0.86
CA LEU A 163 0.88 -20.24 0.45
C LEU A 163 1.36 -21.59 -0.14
N ARG A 164 2.41 -21.57 -0.95
CA ARG A 164 3.02 -22.79 -1.48
C ARG A 164 3.59 -23.69 -0.38
N GLN A 165 4.23 -23.08 0.63
CA GLN A 165 4.74 -23.80 1.80
C GLN A 165 3.58 -24.42 2.60
N MET A 166 2.51 -23.67 2.87
CA MET A 166 1.31 -24.19 3.53
C MET A 166 0.72 -25.39 2.78
N SER A 167 0.67 -25.31 1.45
CA SER A 167 0.20 -26.42 0.60
C SER A 167 1.17 -27.61 0.68
N SER A 168 2.47 -27.37 0.59
CA SER A 168 3.48 -28.43 0.66
C SER A 168 3.46 -29.19 1.99
N ASP A 169 3.27 -28.45 3.09
CA ASP A 169 3.21 -29.01 4.45
C ASP A 169 1.83 -29.58 4.81
N ASP A 170 0.87 -29.53 3.88
CA ASP A 170 -0.52 -29.92 4.10
C ASP A 170 -1.11 -29.31 5.39
N ARG A 171 -0.88 -28.02 5.61
CA ARG A 171 -1.36 -27.32 6.82
C ARG A 171 -2.88 -27.28 6.86
N PRO A 172 -3.51 -27.32 8.06
CA PRO A 172 -4.96 -27.26 8.21
C PRO A 172 -5.49 -25.85 7.94
N VAL A 173 -5.39 -25.40 6.71
CA VAL A 173 -5.75 -24.04 6.27
C VAL A 173 -6.63 -24.11 5.04
N GLN A 174 -7.75 -23.38 5.08
CA GLN A 174 -8.63 -23.13 3.95
C GLN A 174 -8.50 -21.68 3.51
N VAL A 175 -7.93 -21.45 2.33
CA VAL A 175 -7.79 -20.12 1.74
C VAL A 175 -9.01 -19.86 0.84
N ARG A 176 -9.71 -18.76 1.09
CA ARG A 176 -10.77 -18.24 0.21
C ARG A 176 -10.40 -16.85 -0.27
N ALA A 177 -10.40 -16.63 -1.56
CA ALA A 177 -10.02 -15.35 -2.15
C ALA A 177 -11.11 -14.81 -3.08
N ILE A 178 -11.40 -13.52 -2.97
CA ILE A 178 -12.27 -12.77 -3.89
C ILE A 178 -11.41 -11.75 -4.64
N LEU A 179 -11.39 -11.86 -5.97
CA LEU A 179 -10.68 -10.98 -6.88
C LEU A 179 -11.65 -10.31 -7.85
N VAL A 180 -11.23 -9.21 -8.45
CA VAL A 180 -11.96 -8.61 -9.57
C VAL A 180 -11.77 -9.47 -10.81
N ASN A 181 -12.86 -9.70 -11.54
CA ASN A 181 -12.83 -10.36 -12.84
C ASN A 181 -11.94 -9.55 -13.81
N PRO A 182 -10.82 -10.12 -14.30
CA PRO A 182 -9.83 -9.40 -15.11
C PRO A 182 -10.33 -8.96 -16.48
N VAL A 183 -11.45 -9.50 -16.96
CA VAL A 183 -12.09 -9.11 -18.23
C VAL A 183 -13.30 -8.21 -18.03
N SER A 184 -13.58 -7.79 -16.79
CA SER A 184 -14.71 -6.92 -16.47
C SER A 184 -14.48 -5.47 -16.89
N GLU A 185 -15.58 -4.74 -17.03
CA GLU A 185 -15.56 -3.28 -17.21
C GLU A 185 -14.83 -2.56 -16.05
N PHE A 186 -14.89 -3.10 -14.83
CA PHE A 186 -14.17 -2.55 -13.67
C PHE A 186 -12.66 -2.70 -13.79
N ALA A 187 -12.17 -3.84 -14.30
CA ALA A 187 -10.75 -4.03 -14.57
C ALA A 187 -10.28 -3.07 -15.68
N ARG A 188 -11.08 -2.88 -16.72
CA ARG A 188 -10.80 -1.93 -17.80
C ARG A 188 -10.81 -0.48 -17.30
N ALA A 189 -11.82 -0.09 -16.53
CA ALA A 189 -11.91 1.24 -15.94
C ALA A 189 -10.70 1.55 -15.05
N ARG A 190 -10.19 0.55 -14.32
CA ARG A 190 -8.96 0.70 -13.56
C ARG A 190 -7.74 0.91 -14.44
N ALA A 191 -7.59 0.13 -15.50
CA ALA A 191 -6.48 0.30 -16.46
C ALA A 191 -6.49 1.71 -17.06
N VAL A 192 -7.67 2.23 -17.42
CA VAL A 192 -7.84 3.61 -17.88
C VAL A 192 -7.40 4.62 -16.83
N ALA A 193 -7.81 4.43 -15.58
CA ALA A 193 -7.48 5.36 -14.49
C ALA A 193 -5.99 5.35 -14.11
N GLU A 194 -5.33 4.18 -14.18
CA GLU A 194 -3.92 4.03 -13.78
C GLU A 194 -2.94 4.22 -14.94
N ASP A 195 -3.28 3.76 -16.13
CA ASP A 195 -2.36 3.69 -17.27
C ASP A 195 -2.76 4.61 -18.44
N GLY A 196 -3.96 5.17 -18.40
CA GLY A 196 -4.43 6.20 -19.32
C GLY A 196 -5.53 5.75 -20.29
N LEU A 197 -6.19 6.75 -20.91
CA LEU A 197 -7.36 6.56 -21.78
C LEU A 197 -7.16 5.59 -22.96
N GLN A 198 -5.92 5.36 -23.39
CA GLN A 198 -5.62 4.41 -24.46
C GLN A 198 -6.04 2.97 -24.11
N PHE A 199 -6.18 2.64 -22.83
CA PHE A 199 -6.60 1.31 -22.36
C PHE A 199 -8.13 1.15 -22.30
N ASP A 200 -8.90 2.13 -22.73
CA ASP A 200 -10.33 1.97 -22.99
C ASP A 200 -10.60 1.11 -24.26
N ASP A 201 -9.65 1.06 -25.17
CA ASP A 201 -9.66 0.12 -26.31
C ASP A 201 -9.40 -1.32 -25.81
N GLU A 202 -10.27 -2.26 -26.19
CA GLU A 202 -10.22 -3.65 -25.72
C GLU A 202 -8.89 -4.35 -26.08
N GLY A 203 -8.38 -4.13 -27.28
CA GLY A 203 -7.14 -4.75 -27.73
C GLY A 203 -5.93 -4.24 -26.95
N ARG A 204 -5.90 -2.95 -26.66
CA ARG A 204 -4.85 -2.33 -25.83
C ARG A 204 -4.99 -2.76 -24.37
N PHE A 205 -6.20 -2.83 -23.85
CA PHE A 205 -6.45 -3.36 -22.49
C PHE A 205 -5.91 -4.77 -22.35
N LYS A 206 -6.23 -5.70 -23.25
CA LYS A 206 -5.76 -7.08 -23.23
C LYS A 206 -4.25 -7.24 -23.43
N SER A 207 -3.57 -6.22 -23.99
CA SER A 207 -2.11 -6.19 -24.09
C SER A 207 -1.44 -5.37 -22.98
N GLY A 208 -2.23 -4.74 -22.12
CA GLY A 208 -1.79 -3.84 -21.07
C GLY A 208 -1.18 -4.53 -19.85
N PRO A 209 -0.46 -3.76 -19.00
CA PRO A 209 0.21 -4.30 -17.81
C PRO A 209 -0.75 -4.96 -16.83
N LEU A 210 -1.90 -4.34 -16.55
CA LEU A 210 -2.87 -4.83 -15.57
C LEU A 210 -3.45 -6.19 -15.99
N TYR A 211 -3.82 -6.34 -17.27
CA TYR A 211 -4.33 -7.59 -17.80
C TYR A 211 -3.29 -8.71 -17.76
N ASN A 212 -2.05 -8.41 -18.15
CA ASN A 212 -0.94 -9.36 -18.10
C ASN A 212 -0.60 -9.79 -16.67
N ASP A 213 -0.65 -8.88 -15.71
CA ASP A 213 -0.46 -9.21 -14.31
C ASP A 213 -1.59 -10.11 -13.77
N SER A 214 -2.81 -9.85 -14.17
CA SER A 214 -3.96 -10.71 -13.83
C SER A 214 -3.79 -12.12 -14.41
N TRP A 215 -3.34 -12.22 -15.65
CA TRP A 215 -3.08 -13.51 -16.28
C TRP A 215 -2.01 -14.33 -15.53
N ARG A 216 -0.92 -13.66 -15.08
CA ARG A 216 0.10 -14.33 -14.24
C ARG A 216 -0.48 -14.80 -12.91
N SER A 217 -1.33 -14.00 -12.29
CA SER A 217 -2.00 -14.36 -11.04
C SER A 217 -2.90 -15.59 -11.23
N LEU A 218 -3.61 -15.71 -12.35
CA LEU A 218 -4.46 -16.86 -12.66
C LEU A 218 -3.65 -18.16 -12.80
N ASN A 219 -2.46 -18.12 -13.41
CA ASN A 219 -1.59 -19.29 -13.48
C ASN A 219 -1.17 -19.78 -12.08
N VAL A 220 -0.77 -18.85 -11.20
CA VAL A 220 -0.39 -19.21 -9.82
C VAL A 220 -1.58 -19.77 -9.04
N ILE A 221 -2.78 -19.19 -9.23
CA ILE A 221 -4.02 -19.70 -8.60
C ILE A 221 -4.31 -21.11 -9.08
N ALA A 222 -4.22 -21.35 -10.40
CA ALA A 222 -4.47 -22.67 -10.99
C ALA A 222 -3.49 -23.72 -10.45
N ASP A 223 -2.19 -23.38 -10.36
CA ASP A 223 -1.17 -24.24 -9.78
C ASP A 223 -1.46 -24.59 -8.31
N LEU A 224 -1.78 -23.58 -7.50
CA LEU A 224 -2.11 -23.79 -6.09
C LEU A 224 -3.36 -24.62 -5.92
N LYS A 225 -4.39 -24.39 -6.75
CA LYS A 225 -5.62 -25.18 -6.73
C LYS A 225 -5.36 -26.64 -7.07
N LYS A 226 -4.62 -26.90 -8.15
CA LYS A 226 -4.21 -28.27 -8.55
C LYS A 226 -3.38 -28.95 -7.46
N GLN A 227 -2.46 -28.21 -6.80
CA GLN A 227 -1.71 -28.75 -5.67
C GLN A 227 -2.63 -29.08 -4.48
N SER A 228 -3.63 -28.22 -4.19
CA SER A 228 -4.55 -28.43 -3.08
C SER A 228 -5.43 -29.67 -3.25
N GLU A 229 -5.75 -30.06 -4.48
CA GLU A 229 -6.51 -31.28 -4.79
C GLU A 229 -5.76 -32.57 -4.36
N LEU A 230 -4.45 -32.48 -4.22
CA LEU A 230 -3.59 -33.58 -3.74
C LEU A 230 -3.38 -33.56 -2.22
N ARG A 231 -4.02 -32.62 -1.51
CA ARG A 231 -3.88 -32.40 -0.08
C ARG A 231 -5.14 -32.79 0.67
N THR A 232 -4.99 -33.10 1.94
CA THR A 232 -6.13 -33.51 2.78
C THR A 232 -6.59 -32.40 3.71
N ARG A 233 -5.71 -31.48 4.05
CA ARG A 233 -5.93 -30.46 5.05
C ARG A 233 -5.83 -29.02 4.50
N PHE A 234 -4.97 -28.81 3.49
CA PHE A 234 -4.83 -27.53 2.82
C PHE A 234 -5.84 -27.43 1.67
N GLY A 235 -6.57 -26.33 1.61
CA GLY A 235 -7.48 -26.02 0.50
C GLY A 235 -7.36 -24.57 0.04
N ILE A 236 -7.61 -24.35 -1.23
CA ILE A 236 -7.74 -23.01 -1.80
C ILE A 236 -8.91 -22.94 -2.76
N ASP A 237 -9.74 -21.93 -2.60
CA ASP A 237 -10.79 -21.62 -3.56
C ASP A 237 -10.81 -20.11 -3.85
N VAL A 238 -11.11 -19.76 -5.11
CA VAL A 238 -11.05 -18.38 -5.60
C VAL A 238 -12.30 -18.08 -6.39
N ARG A 239 -12.91 -16.92 -6.11
CA ARG A 239 -14.03 -16.37 -6.86
C ARG A 239 -13.68 -15.01 -7.41
N PHE A 240 -14.25 -14.70 -8.55
CA PHE A 240 -14.08 -13.42 -9.24
C PHE A 240 -15.41 -12.68 -9.26
N VAL A 241 -15.34 -11.34 -9.20
CA VAL A 241 -16.53 -10.47 -9.12
C VAL A 241 -16.47 -9.35 -10.14
N ASP A 242 -17.63 -8.94 -10.65
CA ASP A 242 -17.79 -7.81 -11.57
C ASP A 242 -18.18 -6.53 -10.82
N HIS A 243 -17.49 -6.24 -9.74
CA HIS A 243 -17.67 -4.98 -9.02
C HIS A 243 -16.37 -4.55 -8.37
N TRP A 244 -16.27 -3.26 -8.02
CA TRP A 244 -15.12 -2.71 -7.35
C TRP A 244 -15.10 -3.17 -5.87
N PRO A 245 -14.02 -3.77 -5.40
CA PRO A 245 -13.91 -4.09 -3.99
C PRO A 245 -13.73 -2.81 -3.18
N SER A 246 -14.43 -2.71 -2.06
CA SER A 246 -14.31 -1.56 -1.15
C SER A 246 -12.98 -1.54 -0.41
N VAL A 247 -12.40 -2.71 -0.18
CA VAL A 247 -11.19 -2.88 0.60
C VAL A 247 -10.28 -3.96 0.02
N TYR A 248 -8.97 -3.76 0.22
CA TYR A 248 -8.02 -4.85 0.29
C TYR A 248 -8.09 -5.46 1.69
N MET A 249 -8.17 -6.76 1.79
CA MET A 249 -8.28 -7.44 3.07
C MET A 249 -7.47 -8.73 3.10
N VAL A 250 -6.73 -8.90 4.18
CA VAL A 250 -6.11 -10.18 4.59
C VAL A 250 -6.62 -10.50 5.97
N MET A 251 -7.40 -11.57 6.11
CA MET A 251 -7.97 -11.99 7.38
C MET A 251 -7.54 -13.41 7.69
N THR A 252 -7.03 -13.62 8.90
CA THR A 252 -6.75 -14.91 9.50
C THR A 252 -7.69 -15.13 10.70
N THR A 253 -7.56 -16.24 11.39
CA THR A 253 -8.30 -16.49 12.63
C THR A 253 -7.92 -15.54 13.78
N LYS A 254 -6.76 -14.85 13.69
CA LYS A 254 -6.25 -13.96 14.75
C LYS A 254 -6.24 -12.50 14.36
N SER A 255 -6.02 -12.18 13.11
CA SER A 255 -5.71 -10.83 12.62
C SER A 255 -6.48 -10.47 11.37
N VAL A 256 -6.80 -9.19 11.23
CA VAL A 256 -7.36 -8.61 10.00
C VAL A 256 -6.52 -7.40 9.61
N PHE A 257 -5.98 -7.45 8.41
CA PHE A 257 -5.32 -6.32 7.77
C PHE A 257 -6.24 -5.78 6.69
N VAL A 258 -6.53 -4.49 6.73
CA VAL A 258 -7.46 -3.84 5.81
C VAL A 258 -6.95 -2.49 5.35
N GLU A 259 -7.11 -2.23 4.07
CA GLU A 259 -6.78 -0.98 3.39
C GLU A 259 -7.95 -0.62 2.47
N THR A 260 -8.31 0.65 2.43
CA THR A 260 -9.36 1.12 1.50
C THR A 260 -8.81 1.26 0.09
N TYR A 261 -9.59 0.86 -0.91
CA TYR A 261 -9.26 1.11 -2.30
C TYR A 261 -9.70 2.51 -2.73
N HIS A 262 -8.84 3.14 -3.51
CA HIS A 262 -9.11 4.41 -4.17
C HIS A 262 -9.02 4.26 -5.68
N PHE A 263 -9.71 5.11 -6.42
CA PHE A 263 -9.74 5.08 -7.86
C PHE A 263 -8.72 6.06 -8.45
N GLY A 264 -7.94 5.60 -9.43
CA GLY A 264 -7.00 6.42 -10.17
C GLY A 264 -5.63 6.58 -9.51
N LYS A 265 -4.74 7.26 -10.20
CA LYS A 265 -3.45 7.71 -9.68
C LYS A 265 -3.61 9.04 -8.98
N PRO A 266 -2.82 9.32 -7.93
CA PRO A 266 -2.73 10.67 -7.39
C PRO A 266 -2.29 11.64 -8.48
N ASP A 267 -2.73 12.90 -8.36
CA ASP A 267 -2.27 13.97 -9.23
C ASP A 267 -0.73 14.02 -9.26
N SER A 268 -0.18 14.50 -10.37
CA SER A 268 1.27 14.66 -10.60
C SER A 268 2.00 15.45 -9.50
N ALA A 269 1.26 16.20 -8.67
CA ALA A 269 1.76 16.86 -7.47
C ALA A 269 2.26 15.86 -6.40
N LEU A 270 1.82 14.61 -6.43
CA LEU A 270 2.17 13.57 -5.47
C LEU A 270 3.22 12.58 -6.02
N ASP A 271 4.15 13.05 -6.84
CA ASP A 271 5.34 12.35 -7.37
C ASP A 271 5.09 11.20 -8.39
N GLY A 272 3.84 10.97 -8.79
CA GLY A 272 3.48 9.92 -9.73
C GLY A 272 3.55 8.49 -9.17
N SER A 273 3.68 8.33 -7.85
CA SER A 273 3.52 7.02 -7.20
C SER A 273 2.06 6.57 -7.30
N SER A 274 1.85 5.26 -7.27
CA SER A 274 0.49 4.73 -7.21
C SER A 274 -0.17 5.12 -5.88
N ILE A 275 -1.49 5.30 -5.87
CA ILE A 275 -2.26 5.54 -4.64
C ILE A 275 -1.97 4.47 -3.59
N ASP A 276 -1.78 3.23 -4.00
CA ASP A 276 -1.42 2.10 -3.13
C ASP A 276 -0.19 2.38 -2.25
N GLY A 277 0.73 3.24 -2.69
CA GLY A 277 1.90 3.65 -1.93
C GLY A 277 1.64 4.71 -0.84
N LEU A 278 0.42 5.24 -0.76
CA LEU A 278 0.07 6.34 0.14
C LEU A 278 -0.99 5.95 1.18
N VAL A 279 -1.68 4.82 0.99
CA VAL A 279 -2.78 4.40 1.85
C VAL A 279 -2.26 3.60 3.03
N PRO A 280 -2.60 3.98 4.27
CA PRO A 280 -2.19 3.21 5.45
C PRO A 280 -2.95 1.89 5.54
N MET A 281 -2.31 0.88 6.11
CA MET A 281 -2.90 -0.40 6.45
C MET A 281 -3.37 -0.39 7.90
N PHE A 282 -4.60 -0.79 8.14
CA PHE A 282 -5.15 -0.95 9.49
C PHE A 282 -5.09 -2.42 9.89
N HIS A 283 -4.62 -2.68 11.10
CA HIS A 283 -4.57 -4.02 11.69
C HIS A 283 -5.54 -4.11 12.86
N PHE A 284 -6.51 -5.00 12.76
CA PHE A 284 -7.50 -5.28 13.79
C PHE A 284 -7.36 -6.70 14.32
N GLU A 285 -7.85 -6.92 15.54
CA GLU A 285 -8.12 -8.27 16.03
C GLU A 285 -9.30 -8.90 15.28
N SER A 286 -9.22 -10.18 14.97
CA SER A 286 -10.28 -10.90 14.26
C SER A 286 -11.57 -11.03 15.08
N SER A 287 -11.48 -10.88 16.40
CA SER A 287 -12.62 -10.87 17.34
C SER A 287 -13.37 -9.53 17.38
N SER A 288 -12.79 -8.45 16.83
CA SER A 288 -13.38 -7.12 16.88
C SER A 288 -14.70 -7.01 16.10
N SER A 289 -15.54 -6.06 16.47
CA SER A 289 -16.81 -5.80 15.78
C SER A 289 -16.60 -5.47 14.32
N TYR A 290 -15.56 -4.68 13.99
CA TYR A 290 -15.24 -4.31 12.62
C TYR A 290 -14.78 -5.52 11.80
N ALA A 291 -13.94 -6.40 12.37
CA ALA A 291 -13.55 -7.64 11.72
C ALA A 291 -14.75 -8.56 11.42
N GLN A 292 -15.73 -8.61 12.33
CA GLN A 292 -16.96 -9.38 12.11
C GLN A 292 -17.80 -8.81 10.94
N ILE A 293 -17.89 -7.48 10.82
CA ILE A 293 -18.55 -6.83 9.67
C ILE A 293 -17.83 -7.17 8.38
N LEU A 294 -16.50 -7.11 8.33
CA LEU A 294 -15.72 -7.46 7.16
C LEU A 294 -15.90 -8.93 6.77
N ARG A 295 -15.93 -9.84 7.74
CA ARG A 295 -16.18 -11.26 7.52
C ARG A 295 -17.59 -11.51 6.96
N GLN A 296 -18.60 -10.83 7.50
CA GLN A 296 -19.98 -10.92 6.99
C GLN A 296 -20.08 -10.39 5.56
N HIS A 297 -19.43 -9.26 5.27
CA HIS A 297 -19.36 -8.70 3.93
C HIS A 297 -18.70 -9.67 2.94
N PHE A 298 -17.54 -10.24 3.30
CA PHE A 298 -16.87 -11.25 2.51
C PHE A 298 -17.78 -12.45 2.23
N ASN A 299 -18.40 -13.02 3.28
CA ASN A 299 -19.26 -14.18 3.16
C ASN A 299 -20.52 -13.90 2.33
N TYR A 300 -21.05 -12.68 2.40
CA TYR A 300 -22.18 -12.25 1.59
C TYR A 300 -21.84 -12.26 0.09
N ILE A 301 -20.70 -11.69 -0.27
CA ILE A 301 -20.20 -11.73 -1.66
C ILE A 301 -19.88 -13.18 -2.05
N TRP A 302 -19.16 -13.89 -1.18
CA TRP A 302 -18.76 -15.27 -1.41
C TRP A 302 -19.95 -16.21 -1.67
N SER A 303 -21.06 -16.03 -1.00
CA SER A 303 -22.24 -16.88 -1.14
C SER A 303 -22.84 -16.84 -2.55
N GLY A 304 -22.65 -15.74 -3.30
CA GLY A 304 -23.30 -15.53 -4.60
C GLY A 304 -24.83 -15.46 -4.50
N SER A 305 -25.37 -15.24 -3.30
CA SER A 305 -26.82 -15.25 -3.07
C SER A 305 -27.54 -14.00 -3.57
N ASN A 306 -26.80 -12.92 -3.84
CA ASN A 306 -27.37 -11.72 -4.43
C ASN A 306 -27.34 -11.81 -5.97
N PRO A 307 -28.51 -11.78 -6.65
CA PRO A 307 -28.57 -11.90 -8.10
C PRO A 307 -27.90 -10.73 -8.86
N HIS A 308 -27.63 -9.63 -8.18
CA HIS A 308 -26.95 -8.47 -8.75
C HIS A 308 -25.42 -8.49 -8.53
N ILE A 309 -24.92 -9.43 -7.73
CA ILE A 309 -23.48 -9.62 -7.50
C ILE A 309 -23.08 -10.92 -8.19
N LYS A 310 -22.58 -10.79 -9.42
CA LYS A 310 -22.08 -11.94 -10.17
C LYS A 310 -20.75 -12.40 -9.60
N THR A 311 -20.66 -13.69 -9.37
CA THR A 311 -19.41 -14.38 -9.00
C THR A 311 -19.06 -15.42 -10.06
N PHE A 312 -17.78 -15.50 -10.38
CA PHE A 312 -17.26 -16.41 -11.40
C PHE A 312 -16.21 -17.33 -10.78
N SER A 313 -16.19 -18.56 -11.26
CA SER A 313 -15.13 -19.52 -10.93
C SER A 313 -13.87 -19.27 -11.76
N LEU A 314 -12.77 -19.89 -11.36
CA LEU A 314 -11.52 -19.86 -12.14
C LEU A 314 -11.74 -20.42 -13.58
N GLY A 315 -12.56 -21.46 -13.73
CA GLY A 315 -12.85 -22.05 -15.05
C GLY A 315 -13.58 -21.08 -15.98
N GLU A 316 -14.59 -20.36 -15.48
CA GLU A 316 -15.32 -19.36 -16.26
C GLU A 316 -14.42 -18.19 -16.68
N ILE A 317 -13.48 -17.78 -15.81
CA ILE A 317 -12.51 -16.73 -16.16
C ILE A 317 -11.49 -17.25 -17.18
N ALA A 318 -11.02 -18.49 -17.04
CA ALA A 318 -10.14 -19.14 -18.02
C ALA A 318 -10.77 -19.18 -19.41
N GLU A 319 -12.03 -19.58 -19.50
CA GLU A 319 -12.80 -19.59 -20.74
C GLU A 319 -12.94 -18.19 -21.34
N ALA A 320 -13.32 -17.19 -20.52
CA ALA A 320 -13.45 -15.79 -20.96
C ALA A 320 -12.14 -15.18 -21.46
N MET A 321 -11.01 -15.58 -20.88
CA MET A 321 -9.67 -15.15 -21.30
C MET A 321 -9.07 -16.02 -22.42
N GLN A 322 -9.74 -17.10 -22.82
CA GLN A 322 -9.26 -18.08 -23.80
C GLN A 322 -7.91 -18.71 -23.40
N VAL A 323 -7.72 -18.99 -22.11
CA VAL A 323 -6.53 -19.64 -21.57
C VAL A 323 -6.86 -21.03 -21.03
N THR A 324 -5.88 -21.92 -21.09
CA THR A 324 -5.96 -23.26 -20.49
C THR A 324 -4.89 -23.37 -19.41
N PHE A 325 -5.25 -23.84 -18.23
CA PHE A 325 -4.36 -24.04 -17.09
C PHE A 325 -3.96 -25.50 -16.89
#